data_0053e79155fb97d4a18caf220db7831d
#
_entry.id   0053e79155fb97d4a18caf220db7831d
#
_cell.length_a   1.000
_cell.length_b   1.000
_cell.length_c   1.000
_cell.angle_alpha   90.00
_cell.angle_beta   90.00
_cell.angle_gamma   90.00
#
_symmetry.space_group_name_H-M   'P 1'
#
loop_
_entity.id
_entity.type
_entity.pdbx_description
1 polymer ?
#
loop_
_entity_poly.entity_id
_entity_poly.type
_entity_poly.pdbx_seq_one_letter_code
_entity_poly.pdbx_strand_id
1 'polypeptide(L)'
;MNRSLHLSESFVISCGTVTLDIDRSKVLVIYLRKTGEYFLPKGRKDVGEQLEATAVRETYEETGYIIELLPLQLTTLATLRGNDDIRSAIPGGTTEPVAVTQRTTQGVLKIIFWYVARGDSCAIRQMNTTEQDDENFDAIWCPMDEVVGLLTFHDDKTITARVIEAARGKVPASYSA
;
A
#
# COMPACT_ATOMS: atom_id res chain seq x y z
N MET A 1 -9.22 -12.33 25.59
CA MET A 1 -8.33 -11.27 25.09
C MET A 1 -7.07 -11.94 24.58
N ASN A 2 -6.87 -11.99 23.27
CA ASN A 2 -5.65 -12.57 22.68
C ASN A 2 -4.53 -11.53 22.76
N ARG A 3 -3.40 -11.88 23.38
CA ARG A 3 -2.20 -11.06 23.47
C ARG A 3 -1.04 -11.81 22.81
N SER A 4 -0.26 -11.10 21.99
CA SER A 4 1.02 -11.61 21.47
C SER A 4 2.11 -10.61 21.80
N LEU A 5 3.31 -11.11 22.08
CA LEU A 5 4.51 -10.31 22.32
C LEU A 5 5.58 -10.77 21.31
N HIS A 6 6.11 -9.82 20.59
CA HIS A 6 7.23 -10.03 19.66
C HIS A 6 8.36 -9.08 20.04
N LEU A 7 9.54 -9.62 20.29
CA LEU A 7 10.73 -8.83 20.55
C LEU A 7 11.40 -8.39 19.23
N SER A 8 12.27 -7.40 19.27
CA SER A 8 12.86 -6.75 18.10
C SER A 8 13.52 -7.71 17.10
N GLU A 9 14.02 -8.83 17.58
CA GLU A 9 14.65 -9.89 16.76
C GLU A 9 13.65 -10.82 16.06
N SER A 10 12.35 -10.71 16.38
CA SER A 10 11.30 -11.62 15.89
C SER A 10 10.27 -10.96 14.98
N PHE A 11 10.41 -9.66 14.69
CA PHE A 11 9.54 -9.00 13.71
C PHE A 11 10.28 -8.00 12.82
N VAL A 12 9.68 -7.70 11.67
CA VAL A 12 10.10 -6.63 10.77
C VAL A 12 8.91 -5.76 10.39
N ILE A 13 9.16 -4.47 10.22
CA ILE A 13 8.19 -3.51 9.68
C ILE A 13 8.48 -3.31 8.20
N SER A 14 7.42 -3.28 7.42
CA SER A 14 7.43 -2.98 5.99
C SER A 14 6.34 -1.97 5.68
N CYS A 15 6.49 -1.25 4.59
CA CYS A 15 5.46 -0.37 4.08
C CYS A 15 5.28 -0.58 2.58
N GLY A 16 4.08 -0.33 2.09
CA GLY A 16 3.77 -0.41 0.68
C GLY A 16 2.64 0.53 0.28
N THR A 17 2.35 0.59 -1.01
CA THR A 17 1.32 1.50 -1.52
C THR A 17 0.32 0.82 -2.43
N VAL A 18 -0.91 1.33 -2.41
CA VAL A 18 -1.84 1.27 -3.53
C VAL A 18 -1.69 2.57 -4.30
N THR A 19 -0.96 2.53 -5.40
CA THR A 19 -0.69 3.73 -6.20
C THR A 19 -1.67 3.84 -7.36
N LEU A 20 -2.37 4.96 -7.43
CA LEU A 20 -3.41 5.25 -8.40
C LEU A 20 -2.94 6.28 -9.43
N ASP A 21 -3.23 6.04 -10.70
CA ASP A 21 -3.40 7.08 -11.71
C ASP A 21 -4.90 7.33 -11.88
N ILE A 22 -5.40 8.36 -11.18
CA ILE A 22 -6.84 8.65 -11.13
C ILE A 22 -7.34 9.07 -12.50
N ASP A 23 -6.58 9.91 -13.22
CA ASP A 23 -6.98 10.48 -14.51
C ASP A 23 -7.15 9.39 -15.58
N ARG A 24 -6.36 8.31 -15.49
CA ARG A 24 -6.39 7.20 -16.44
C ARG A 24 -7.01 5.92 -15.86
N SER A 25 -7.55 6.00 -14.64
CA SER A 25 -8.19 4.89 -13.95
C SER A 25 -7.32 3.63 -13.89
N LYS A 26 -6.07 3.78 -13.46
CA LYS A 26 -5.09 2.68 -13.36
C LYS A 26 -4.53 2.54 -11.95
N VAL A 27 -4.04 1.34 -11.66
CA VAL A 27 -3.32 0.98 -10.42
C VAL A 27 -1.97 0.40 -10.79
N LEU A 28 -0.92 0.83 -10.09
CA LEU A 28 0.43 0.29 -10.23
C LEU A 28 0.55 -1.01 -9.45
N VAL A 29 0.99 -2.07 -10.12
CA VAL A 29 1.25 -3.39 -9.52
C VAL A 29 2.58 -3.93 -10.01
N ILE A 30 3.10 -4.90 -9.28
CA ILE A 30 4.29 -5.67 -9.64
C ILE A 30 3.86 -7.03 -10.18
N TYR A 31 4.47 -7.44 -11.27
CA TYR A 31 4.39 -8.78 -11.82
C TYR A 31 5.72 -9.50 -11.63
N LEU A 32 5.71 -10.59 -10.88
CA LEU A 32 6.88 -11.45 -10.67
C LEU A 32 6.92 -12.54 -11.75
N ARG A 33 7.80 -12.40 -12.73
CA ARG A 33 7.91 -13.31 -13.89
C ARG A 33 8.16 -14.76 -13.49
N LYS A 34 8.91 -14.98 -12.40
CA LYS A 34 9.28 -16.33 -11.95
C LYS A 34 8.09 -17.17 -11.50
N THR A 35 7.10 -16.56 -10.85
CA THR A 35 5.94 -17.25 -10.29
C THR A 35 4.63 -16.92 -11.00
N GLY A 36 4.60 -15.85 -11.83
CA GLY A 36 3.40 -15.34 -12.46
C GLY A 36 2.48 -14.57 -11.51
N GLU A 37 2.99 -14.17 -10.34
CA GLU A 37 2.22 -13.49 -9.31
C GLU A 37 2.15 -11.98 -9.55
N TYR A 38 0.98 -11.41 -9.21
CA TYR A 38 0.75 -9.97 -9.18
C TYR A 38 0.52 -9.51 -7.75
N PHE A 39 1.21 -8.46 -7.32
CA PHE A 39 1.09 -7.92 -5.97
C PHE A 39 1.37 -6.41 -5.91
N LEU A 40 1.07 -5.80 -4.76
CA LEU A 40 1.34 -4.40 -4.50
C LEU A 40 2.81 -4.18 -4.12
N PRO A 41 3.43 -3.07 -4.57
CA PRO A 41 4.80 -2.72 -4.21
C PRO A 41 4.95 -2.47 -2.70
N LYS A 42 6.02 -3.02 -2.11
CA LYS A 42 6.30 -2.92 -0.67
C LYS A 42 7.70 -3.41 -0.33
N GLY A 43 8.29 -2.84 0.69
CA GLY A 43 9.55 -3.35 1.21
C GLY A 43 9.81 -3.01 2.67
N ARG A 44 11.00 -3.31 3.16
CA ARG A 44 11.37 -3.15 4.56
C ARG A 44 11.70 -1.70 4.89
N LYS A 45 11.30 -1.30 6.08
CA LYS A 45 11.66 -0.03 6.67
C LYS A 45 13.13 -0.03 7.11
N ASP A 46 13.87 1.00 6.75
CA ASP A 46 15.22 1.23 7.23
C ASP A 46 15.25 1.78 8.68
N VAL A 47 16.38 1.60 9.35
CA VAL A 47 16.58 2.14 10.70
C VAL A 47 16.50 3.66 10.68
N GLY A 48 15.62 4.24 11.51
CA GLY A 48 15.43 5.70 11.60
C GLY A 48 14.50 6.29 10.53
N GLU A 49 14.08 5.52 9.53
CA GLU A 49 13.15 5.98 8.50
C GLU A 49 11.72 6.12 9.03
N GLN A 50 10.92 7.01 8.45
CA GLN A 50 9.48 7.12 8.75
C GLN A 50 8.67 6.16 7.86
N LEU A 51 7.50 5.71 8.34
CA LEU A 51 6.70 4.70 7.63
C LEU A 51 6.26 5.21 6.25
N GLU A 52 5.84 6.47 6.17
CA GLU A 52 5.42 7.14 4.93
C GLU A 52 6.57 7.24 3.92
N ALA A 53 7.77 7.60 4.41
CA ALA A 53 8.96 7.67 3.58
C ALA A 53 9.34 6.28 3.05
N THR A 54 9.25 5.25 3.89
CA THR A 54 9.46 3.86 3.50
C THR A 54 8.51 3.46 2.35
N ALA A 55 7.22 3.76 2.48
CA ALA A 55 6.24 3.39 1.47
C ALA A 55 6.54 4.03 0.10
N VAL A 56 6.94 5.30 0.10
CA VAL A 56 7.30 6.02 -1.13
C VAL A 56 8.59 5.48 -1.73
N ARG A 57 9.64 5.31 -0.91
CA ARG A 57 10.96 4.80 -1.36
C ARG A 57 10.82 3.39 -1.95
N GLU A 58 10.22 2.47 -1.23
CA GLU A 58 10.08 1.07 -1.66
C GLU A 58 9.26 0.96 -2.96
N THR A 59 8.18 1.75 -3.08
CA THR A 59 7.42 1.79 -4.32
C THR A 59 8.28 2.28 -5.49
N TYR A 60 9.11 3.31 -5.27
CA TYR A 60 10.03 3.78 -6.29
C TYR A 60 11.10 2.73 -6.64
N GLU A 61 11.72 2.11 -5.65
CA GLU A 61 12.79 1.13 -5.85
C GLU A 61 12.30 -0.11 -6.61
N GLU A 62 11.12 -0.63 -6.26
CA GLU A 62 10.54 -1.80 -6.94
C GLU A 62 9.93 -1.46 -8.31
N THR A 63 9.43 -0.23 -8.52
CA THR A 63 8.65 0.09 -9.73
C THR A 63 9.32 1.06 -10.69
N GLY A 64 10.22 1.92 -10.20
CA GLY A 64 10.84 3.00 -10.97
C GLY A 64 9.94 4.20 -11.24
N TYR A 65 8.73 4.24 -10.66
CA TYR A 65 7.83 5.37 -10.79
C TYR A 65 7.92 6.31 -9.58
N ILE A 66 8.00 7.61 -9.84
CA ILE A 66 7.91 8.64 -8.81
C ILE A 66 6.45 8.76 -8.42
N ILE A 67 6.20 8.65 -7.11
CA ILE A 67 4.86 8.71 -6.53
C ILE A 67 4.82 9.70 -5.36
N GLU A 68 3.65 10.13 -4.97
CA GLU A 68 3.41 10.90 -3.77
C GLU A 68 2.18 10.36 -3.03
N LEU A 69 2.17 10.47 -1.70
CA LEU A 69 1.02 10.02 -0.92
C LEU A 69 -0.22 10.83 -1.29
N LEU A 70 -1.34 10.13 -1.44
CA LEU A 70 -2.62 10.70 -1.82
C LEU A 70 -3.53 10.76 -0.59
N PRO A 71 -3.90 11.96 -0.10
CA PRO A 71 -4.93 12.09 0.91
C PRO A 71 -6.26 11.54 0.41
N LEU A 72 -6.84 10.59 1.15
CA LEU A 72 -8.15 10.02 0.85
C LEU A 72 -9.11 10.15 2.03
N GLN A 73 -10.40 10.34 1.72
CA GLN A 73 -11.46 10.31 2.72
C GLN A 73 -11.78 8.83 3.06
N LEU A 74 -11.09 8.32 4.06
CA LEU A 74 -11.32 6.99 4.61
C LEU A 74 -11.65 7.08 6.08
N THR A 75 -12.51 6.19 6.54
CA THR A 75 -12.75 6.04 7.99
C THR A 75 -11.48 5.53 8.64
N THR A 76 -11.00 6.23 9.64
CA THR A 76 -9.82 5.84 10.43
C THR A 76 -10.15 5.89 11.93
N LEU A 77 -9.44 5.11 12.72
CA LEU A 77 -9.42 5.21 14.18
C LEU A 77 -8.28 6.11 14.69
N ALA A 78 -7.48 6.68 13.77
CA ALA A 78 -6.50 7.69 14.13
C ALA A 78 -7.19 8.92 14.75
N THR A 79 -6.59 9.52 15.77
CA THR A 79 -7.16 10.65 16.50
C THR A 79 -6.54 11.97 16.04
N LEU A 80 -7.35 13.01 15.87
CA LEU A 80 -6.83 14.38 15.72
C LEU A 80 -6.45 14.92 17.11
N ARG A 81 -5.34 15.65 17.14
CA ARG A 81 -4.86 16.27 18.39
C ARG A 81 -5.93 17.19 18.98
N GLY A 82 -6.43 16.85 20.17
CA GLY A 82 -7.44 17.63 20.89
C GLY A 82 -8.89 17.27 20.58
N ASN A 83 -9.16 16.22 19.83
CA ASN A 83 -10.53 15.77 19.55
C ASN A 83 -10.62 14.24 19.71
N ASP A 84 -11.43 13.77 20.65
CA ASP A 84 -11.48 12.35 21.01
C ASP A 84 -12.43 11.50 20.15
N ASP A 85 -13.19 12.11 19.24
CA ASP A 85 -14.21 11.38 18.47
C ASP A 85 -14.08 11.65 16.96
N ILE A 86 -13.21 10.89 16.30
CA ILE A 86 -13.10 10.92 14.83
C ILE A 86 -13.52 9.60 14.24
N ARG A 87 -14.80 9.35 14.28
CA ARG A 87 -15.46 8.37 13.40
C ARG A 87 -15.98 9.03 12.11
N SER A 88 -15.70 10.31 11.92
CA SER A 88 -16.07 11.07 10.73
C SER A 88 -14.87 11.22 9.79
N ALA A 89 -15.13 11.22 8.49
CA ALA A 89 -14.11 11.48 7.49
C ALA A 89 -13.42 12.83 7.75
N ILE A 90 -12.09 12.82 7.78
CA ILE A 90 -11.28 14.03 7.94
C ILE A 90 -11.49 14.92 6.71
N PRO A 91 -11.92 16.19 6.87
CA PRO A 91 -12.03 17.09 5.72
C PRO A 91 -10.71 17.22 4.98
N GLY A 92 -10.72 17.01 3.65
CA GLY A 92 -9.51 16.99 2.83
C GLY A 92 -8.81 15.64 2.76
N GLY A 93 -9.26 14.64 3.51
CA GLY A 93 -8.64 13.32 3.53
C GLY A 93 -7.46 13.22 4.48
N THR A 94 -6.88 12.03 4.57
CA THR A 94 -5.70 11.72 5.39
C THR A 94 -4.74 10.82 4.63
N THR A 95 -3.45 10.94 4.94
CA THR A 95 -2.37 10.06 4.46
C THR A 95 -1.99 8.99 5.49
N GLU A 96 -2.85 8.75 6.49
CA GLU A 96 -2.67 7.65 7.43
C GLU A 96 -2.71 6.29 6.71
N PRO A 97 -2.10 5.25 7.27
CA PRO A 97 -2.19 3.90 6.71
C PRO A 97 -3.66 3.46 6.57
N VAL A 98 -4.01 2.98 5.40
CA VAL A 98 -5.38 2.51 5.09
C VAL A 98 -5.63 1.07 5.52
N ALA A 99 -4.55 0.33 5.73
CA ALA A 99 -4.60 -1.05 6.19
C ALA A 99 -3.28 -1.44 6.85
N VAL A 100 -3.34 -2.47 7.67
CA VAL A 100 -2.18 -3.22 8.15
C VAL A 100 -2.41 -4.69 7.88
N THR A 101 -1.41 -5.36 7.32
CA THR A 101 -1.41 -6.82 7.18
C THR A 101 -0.24 -7.42 7.93
N GLN A 102 -0.40 -8.68 8.35
CA GLN A 102 0.67 -9.39 9.03
C GLN A 102 0.77 -10.82 8.51
N ARG A 103 2.00 -11.30 8.42
CA ARG A 103 2.29 -12.69 8.07
C ARG A 103 3.56 -13.14 8.77
N THR A 104 3.63 -14.45 9.10
CA THR A 104 4.84 -15.03 9.68
C THR A 104 5.53 -15.90 8.63
N THR A 105 6.81 -15.67 8.43
CA THR A 105 7.63 -16.46 7.52
C THR A 105 8.91 -16.85 8.26
N GLN A 106 9.20 -18.14 8.35
CA GLN A 106 10.38 -18.67 9.05
C GLN A 106 10.53 -18.15 10.49
N GLY A 107 9.41 -18.01 11.21
CA GLY A 107 9.38 -17.54 12.59
C GLY A 107 9.49 -16.00 12.76
N VAL A 108 9.67 -15.24 11.70
CA VAL A 108 9.69 -13.78 11.73
C VAL A 108 8.33 -13.23 11.35
N LEU A 109 7.75 -12.40 12.23
CA LEU A 109 6.52 -11.66 11.96
C LEU A 109 6.82 -10.48 11.05
N LYS A 110 6.20 -10.41 9.89
CA LYS A 110 6.23 -9.26 9.00
C LYS A 110 4.94 -8.47 9.16
N ILE A 111 5.04 -7.21 9.60
CA ILE A 111 3.95 -6.24 9.71
C ILE A 111 4.08 -5.27 8.54
N ILE A 112 3.03 -5.11 7.74
CA ILE A 112 3.06 -4.26 6.54
C ILE A 112 2.00 -3.18 6.70
N PHE A 113 2.42 -1.91 6.68
CA PHE A 113 1.55 -0.75 6.63
C PHE A 113 1.32 -0.32 5.19
N TRP A 114 0.05 -0.18 4.80
CA TRP A 114 -0.36 0.15 3.46
C TRP A 114 -0.85 1.58 3.36
N TYR A 115 -0.31 2.31 2.40
CA TYR A 115 -0.65 3.70 2.12
C TYR A 115 -1.31 3.85 0.76
N VAL A 116 -1.98 4.98 0.53
CA VAL A 116 -2.45 5.34 -0.80
C VAL A 116 -1.53 6.38 -1.40
N ALA A 117 -1.22 6.21 -2.67
CA ALA A 117 -0.37 7.13 -3.39
C ALA A 117 -0.97 7.46 -4.76
N ARG A 118 -0.52 8.55 -5.36
CA ARG A 118 -0.77 8.89 -6.75
C ARG A 118 0.52 8.84 -7.56
N GLY A 119 0.40 8.46 -8.83
CA GLY A 119 1.47 8.46 -9.80
C GLY A 119 0.91 8.70 -11.20
N ASP A 120 1.80 8.95 -12.15
CA ASP A 120 1.45 9.14 -13.56
C ASP A 120 1.86 7.89 -14.36
N SER A 121 0.88 7.18 -14.92
CA SER A 121 1.11 5.99 -15.74
C SER A 121 1.75 6.27 -17.10
N CYS A 122 1.84 7.55 -17.50
CA CYS A 122 2.54 7.99 -18.70
C CYS A 122 3.94 8.52 -18.41
N ALA A 123 4.33 8.63 -17.13
CA ALA A 123 5.69 9.04 -16.77
C ALA A 123 6.73 8.04 -17.28
N ILE A 124 7.92 8.53 -17.57
CA ILE A 124 9.04 7.68 -17.93
C ILE A 124 9.49 6.90 -16.68
N ARG A 125 9.37 5.57 -16.75
CA ARG A 125 9.88 4.68 -15.73
C ARG A 125 11.39 4.82 -15.59
N GLN A 126 11.88 5.06 -14.38
CA GLN A 126 13.30 5.03 -14.09
C GLN A 126 13.79 3.58 -14.07
N MET A 127 14.87 3.31 -14.78
CA MET A 127 15.51 2.00 -14.80
C MET A 127 16.71 2.00 -13.85
N ASN A 128 17.14 0.82 -13.42
CA ASN A 128 18.29 0.61 -12.51
C ASN A 128 18.07 1.19 -11.10
N THR A 129 16.85 1.16 -10.62
CA THR A 129 16.59 1.28 -9.19
C THR A 129 17.04 -0.01 -8.51
N THR A 130 17.61 0.09 -7.32
CA THR A 130 18.44 -0.94 -6.65
C THR A 130 17.86 -2.34 -6.56
N GLU A 131 16.55 -2.53 -6.72
CA GLU A 131 15.90 -3.84 -6.56
C GLU A 131 15.33 -4.43 -7.86
N GLN A 132 15.21 -3.65 -8.94
CA GLN A 132 14.58 -4.11 -10.19
C GLN A 132 15.38 -5.17 -10.95
N ASP A 133 16.71 -5.11 -10.87
CA ASP A 133 17.57 -5.97 -11.68
C ASP A 133 17.77 -7.36 -11.08
N ASP A 134 17.66 -7.50 -9.75
CA ASP A 134 17.92 -8.77 -9.06
C ASP A 134 16.68 -9.68 -8.95
N GLU A 135 15.45 -9.16 -9.06
CA GLU A 135 14.24 -9.90 -8.68
C GLU A 135 13.27 -10.26 -9.82
N ASN A 136 13.58 -9.98 -11.08
CA ASN A 136 12.70 -10.28 -12.23
C ASN A 136 11.28 -9.69 -12.14
N PHE A 137 11.17 -8.47 -11.64
CA PHE A 137 9.90 -7.74 -11.52
C PHE A 137 9.59 -6.89 -12.75
N ASP A 138 8.32 -6.88 -13.14
CA ASP A 138 7.76 -5.87 -14.03
C ASP A 138 6.79 -4.98 -13.27
N ALA A 139 6.98 -3.66 -13.37
CA ALA A 139 5.99 -2.70 -12.91
C ALA A 139 4.95 -2.46 -14.01
N ILE A 140 3.68 -2.69 -13.68
CA ILE A 140 2.58 -2.66 -14.64
C ILE A 140 1.45 -1.77 -14.12
N TRP A 141 0.95 -0.89 -14.99
CA TRP A 141 -0.26 -0.10 -14.74
C TRP A 141 -1.49 -0.83 -15.26
N CYS A 142 -2.28 -1.42 -14.35
CA CYS A 142 -3.49 -2.17 -14.67
C CYS A 142 -4.74 -1.29 -14.56
N PRO A 143 -5.77 -1.49 -15.42
CA PRO A 143 -7.05 -0.82 -15.25
C PRO A 143 -7.68 -1.11 -13.87
N MET A 144 -8.27 -0.09 -13.24
CA MET A 144 -8.90 -0.23 -11.92
C MET A 144 -10.02 -1.28 -11.89
N ASP A 145 -10.68 -1.52 -13.02
CA ASP A 145 -11.77 -2.49 -13.10
C ASP A 145 -11.27 -3.94 -13.23
N GLU A 146 -10.01 -4.13 -13.58
CA GLU A 146 -9.41 -5.45 -13.82
C GLU A 146 -8.45 -5.87 -12.72
N VAL A 147 -7.77 -4.90 -12.08
CA VAL A 147 -6.63 -5.15 -11.18
C VAL A 147 -6.96 -6.07 -10.02
N VAL A 148 -8.16 -5.97 -9.43
CA VAL A 148 -8.58 -6.84 -8.32
C VAL A 148 -8.66 -8.32 -8.75
N GLY A 149 -9.04 -8.57 -9.99
CA GLY A 149 -9.03 -9.92 -10.58
C GLY A 149 -7.62 -10.45 -10.83
N LEU A 150 -6.68 -9.57 -11.19
CA LEU A 150 -5.28 -9.92 -11.50
C LEU A 150 -4.44 -10.18 -10.26
N LEU A 151 -4.58 -9.39 -9.20
CA LEU A 151 -3.80 -9.55 -7.97
C LEU A 151 -3.88 -10.99 -7.46
N THR A 152 -2.76 -11.52 -6.99
CA THR A 152 -2.67 -12.91 -6.52
C THR A 152 -3.20 -13.05 -5.10
N PHE A 153 -2.80 -12.16 -4.20
CA PHE A 153 -3.05 -12.29 -2.77
C PHE A 153 -4.37 -11.65 -2.37
N HIS A 154 -5.10 -12.33 -1.48
CA HIS A 154 -6.42 -11.87 -1.00
C HIS A 154 -6.34 -10.51 -0.31
N ASP A 155 -5.30 -10.28 0.49
CA ASP A 155 -5.10 -9.02 1.20
C ASP A 155 -4.95 -7.86 0.21
N ASP A 156 -4.09 -8.02 -0.81
CA ASP A 156 -3.85 -7.01 -1.85
C ASP A 156 -5.15 -6.70 -2.62
N LYS A 157 -5.95 -7.73 -2.95
CA LYS A 157 -7.28 -7.57 -3.58
C LYS A 157 -8.20 -6.72 -2.73
N THR A 158 -8.29 -7.05 -1.44
CA THR A 158 -9.21 -6.39 -0.50
C THR A 158 -8.83 -4.93 -0.30
N ILE A 159 -7.54 -4.66 -0.06
CA ILE A 159 -7.03 -3.30 0.14
C ILE A 159 -7.24 -2.47 -1.14
N THR A 160 -6.88 -3.02 -2.30
CA THR A 160 -7.02 -2.33 -3.59
C THR A 160 -8.47 -1.99 -3.90
N ALA A 161 -9.39 -2.93 -3.72
CA ALA A 161 -10.83 -2.70 -3.91
C ALA A 161 -11.33 -1.55 -3.03
N ARG A 162 -10.96 -1.57 -1.74
CA ARG A 162 -11.32 -0.52 -0.78
C ARG A 162 -10.81 0.86 -1.18
N VAL A 163 -9.56 0.94 -1.64
CA VAL A 163 -8.94 2.20 -2.08
C VAL A 163 -9.62 2.72 -3.35
N ILE A 164 -9.91 1.86 -4.33
CA ILE A 164 -10.61 2.24 -5.55
C ILE A 164 -12.01 2.78 -5.24
N GLU A 165 -12.77 2.13 -4.35
CA GLU A 165 -14.10 2.61 -3.92
C GLU A 165 -14.02 4.00 -3.30
N ALA A 166 -13.07 4.22 -2.41
CA ALA A 166 -12.87 5.52 -1.77
C ALA A 166 -12.45 6.61 -2.78
N ALA A 167 -11.54 6.29 -3.71
CA ALA A 167 -11.10 7.21 -4.75
C ALA A 167 -12.24 7.61 -5.71
N ARG A 168 -13.24 6.74 -5.89
CA ARG A 168 -14.46 7.01 -6.67
C ARG A 168 -15.54 7.78 -5.88
N GLY A 169 -15.25 8.22 -4.66
CA GLY A 169 -16.20 8.93 -3.80
C GLY A 169 -17.33 8.04 -3.24
N LYS A 170 -17.19 6.73 -3.33
CA LYS A 170 -18.10 5.78 -2.68
C LYS A 170 -17.62 5.57 -1.26
N VAL A 171 -18.33 6.14 -0.28
CA VAL A 171 -18.08 5.87 1.14
C VAL A 171 -18.38 4.38 1.37
N PRO A 172 -17.39 3.55 1.73
CA PRO A 172 -17.65 2.14 1.98
C PRO A 172 -18.54 1.99 3.21
N ALA A 173 -19.50 1.07 3.13
CA ALA A 173 -20.35 0.73 4.27
C ALA A 173 -19.48 0.36 5.47
N SER A 174 -19.78 0.94 6.64
CA SER A 174 -19.12 0.59 7.90
C SER A 174 -19.22 -0.91 8.13
N TYR A 175 -18.10 -1.58 8.35
CA TYR A 175 -18.13 -2.94 8.88
C TYR A 175 -18.82 -2.87 10.25
N SER A 176 -20.04 -3.42 10.35
CA SER A 176 -20.63 -3.78 11.64
C SER A 176 -19.78 -4.92 12.21
N ALA A 177 -19.20 -4.68 13.37
CA ALA A 177 -18.44 -5.65 14.15
C ALA A 177 -19.30 -6.84 14.58
#